data_642709a9416466de3e916d4f5a7cf420
#
_entry.id   642709a9416466de3e916d4f5a7cf420
#
_cell.length_a   1.000
_cell.length_b   1.000
_cell.length_c   1.000
_cell.angle_alpha   90.00
_cell.angle_beta   90.00
_cell.angle_gamma   90.00
#
_symmetry.space_group_name_H-M   'P 1'
#
loop_
_entity.id
_entity.type
_entity.pdbx_description
1 polymer ?
#
loop_
_entity_poly.entity_id
_entity_poly.type
_entity_poly.pdbx_seq_one_letter_code
_entity_poly.pdbx_strand_id
1 'polypeptide(L)'
;MLSNQSILVTGGTGSFGHTFIPMTLEKYNPRKMIIYSRDEMKQWEMAKKFEGDSRVRFFIGDVRDKERLNRALDDVDYVVHAAATKIVPTAEYNPFECVKTNINGAMNLIDACIDRGIKRVVALSTDKASSPINLYGATKLVSDKLFVAGNSYAGGHDTRFSVVRYGNVMGSRGSVIPFFMSIKEKGDGALPITDERMTRFMISLEQGVELVWHAFEDMEGGEIYVKKIPSMKVVDLARSVAPEAQLEFVGIRPGEKVHEQMIGEEDSFYTYEYPEHYKILPAIHNWSNSEERIKDGQKVANGFCYTSNNNPHWMSVQDLQNWIKANQQKIGEI
;
A
#
# COMPACT_ATOMS: atom_id res chain seq x y z
N MET A 1 -15.26 -12.88 7.94
CA MET A 1 -14.14 -13.57 7.29
C MET A 1 -12.90 -13.66 8.19
N LEU A 2 -12.36 -12.57 8.73
CA LEU A 2 -11.13 -12.58 9.57
C LEU A 2 -11.38 -12.99 11.04
N SER A 3 -12.63 -13.12 11.47
CA SER A 3 -12.99 -13.54 12.84
C SER A 3 -12.45 -14.94 13.14
N ASN A 4 -11.83 -15.07 14.29
CA ASN A 4 -11.22 -16.32 14.76
C ASN A 4 -10.07 -16.86 13.85
N GLN A 5 -9.50 -16.04 12.98
CA GLN A 5 -8.35 -16.38 12.11
C GLN A 5 -7.04 -15.89 12.72
N SER A 6 -5.91 -16.48 12.30
CA SER A 6 -4.58 -15.99 12.59
C SER A 6 -4.08 -15.17 11.41
N ILE A 7 -3.65 -13.93 11.66
CA ILE A 7 -3.23 -12.97 10.63
C ILE A 7 -1.79 -12.54 10.90
N LEU A 8 -0.93 -12.59 9.89
CA LEU A 8 0.43 -12.05 9.95
C LEU A 8 0.56 -10.80 9.08
N VAL A 9 1.18 -9.76 9.62
CA VAL A 9 1.46 -8.51 8.91
C VAL A 9 2.97 -8.29 8.82
N THR A 10 3.55 -8.43 7.64
CA THR A 10 4.95 -8.06 7.41
C THR A 10 5.08 -6.54 7.36
N GLY A 11 6.18 -5.99 7.92
CA GLY A 11 6.30 -4.54 8.05
C GLY A 11 5.26 -3.93 9.01
N GLY A 12 4.71 -4.74 9.91
CA GLY A 12 3.59 -4.38 10.78
C GLY A 12 3.86 -3.25 11.77
N THR A 13 5.12 -2.83 11.97
CA THR A 13 5.49 -1.63 12.73
C THR A 13 5.56 -0.34 11.90
N GLY A 14 5.13 -0.40 10.64
CA GLY A 14 4.98 0.78 9.78
C GLY A 14 3.61 1.44 9.93
N SER A 15 3.42 2.59 9.24
CA SER A 15 2.17 3.37 9.31
C SER A 15 0.92 2.51 9.04
N PHE A 16 0.96 1.66 8.02
CA PHE A 16 -0.17 0.77 7.71
C PHE A 16 -0.49 -0.18 8.87
N GLY A 17 0.52 -0.85 9.44
CA GLY A 17 0.33 -1.80 10.54
C GLY A 17 -0.22 -1.15 11.80
N HIS A 18 0.23 0.08 12.12
CA HIS A 18 -0.29 0.85 13.25
C HIS A 18 -1.80 1.18 13.14
N THR A 19 -2.35 1.18 11.93
CA THR A 19 -3.78 1.38 11.68
C THR A 19 -4.52 0.05 11.47
N PHE A 20 -3.97 -0.84 10.64
CA PHE A 20 -4.60 -2.13 10.31
C PHE A 20 -4.82 -3.01 11.54
N ILE A 21 -3.83 -3.09 12.42
CA ILE A 21 -3.86 -4.00 13.56
C ILE A 21 -4.97 -3.64 14.54
N PRO A 22 -5.04 -2.42 15.11
CA PRO A 22 -6.11 -2.07 16.05
C PRO A 22 -7.50 -2.13 15.40
N MET A 23 -7.66 -1.60 14.18
CA MET A 23 -8.95 -1.65 13.47
C MET A 23 -9.41 -3.10 13.24
N THR A 24 -8.49 -4.03 12.90
CA THR A 24 -8.83 -5.43 12.65
C THR A 24 -9.14 -6.17 13.96
N LEU A 25 -8.40 -5.89 15.03
CA LEU A 25 -8.66 -6.44 16.36
C LEU A 25 -10.05 -6.04 16.88
N GLU A 26 -10.46 -4.80 16.65
CA GLU A 26 -11.76 -4.28 17.04
C GLU A 26 -12.91 -4.86 16.19
N LYS A 27 -12.76 -4.79 14.85
CA LYS A 27 -13.86 -5.15 13.94
C LYS A 27 -14.09 -6.64 13.82
N TYR A 28 -13.02 -7.45 13.78
CA TYR A 28 -13.12 -8.87 13.43
C TYR A 28 -12.79 -9.83 14.58
N ASN A 29 -12.20 -9.35 15.66
CA ASN A 29 -11.77 -10.20 16.77
C ASN A 29 -11.00 -11.46 16.31
N PRO A 30 -9.85 -11.33 15.61
CA PRO A 30 -9.08 -12.47 15.14
C PRO A 30 -8.52 -13.29 16.32
N ARG A 31 -8.24 -14.58 16.09
CA ARG A 31 -7.62 -15.46 17.08
C ARG A 31 -6.19 -15.01 17.43
N LYS A 32 -5.46 -14.55 16.42
CA LYS A 32 -4.06 -14.16 16.56
C LYS A 32 -3.71 -13.05 15.54
N MET A 33 -2.98 -12.04 15.99
CA MET A 33 -2.43 -10.98 15.15
C MET A 33 -0.92 -10.95 15.32
N ILE A 34 -0.17 -11.30 14.28
CA ILE A 34 1.30 -11.43 14.31
C ILE A 34 1.92 -10.24 13.59
N ILE A 35 2.71 -9.45 14.31
CA ILE A 35 3.48 -8.33 13.79
C ILE A 35 4.89 -8.82 13.47
N TYR A 36 5.23 -8.85 12.16
CA TYR A 36 6.53 -9.28 11.68
C TYR A 36 7.30 -8.09 11.13
N SER A 37 8.41 -7.74 11.76
CA SER A 37 9.28 -6.63 11.32
C SER A 37 10.70 -6.78 11.85
N ARG A 38 11.65 -6.04 11.26
CA ARG A 38 13.08 -6.11 11.59
C ARG A 38 13.46 -5.32 12.83
N ASP A 39 12.74 -4.23 13.09
CA ASP A 39 13.08 -3.21 14.05
C ASP A 39 12.56 -3.56 15.45
N GLU A 40 13.44 -3.99 16.33
CA GLU A 40 13.16 -4.36 17.71
C GLU A 40 12.57 -3.20 18.50
N MET A 41 13.13 -1.98 18.35
CA MET A 41 12.67 -0.82 19.11
C MET A 41 11.24 -0.43 18.74
N LYS A 42 10.90 -0.42 17.43
CA LYS A 42 9.53 -0.17 16.99
C LYS A 42 8.55 -1.24 17.47
N GLN A 43 8.98 -2.50 17.52
CA GLN A 43 8.15 -3.56 18.09
C GLN A 43 7.92 -3.35 19.58
N TRP A 44 8.96 -3.01 20.33
CA TRP A 44 8.86 -2.74 21.76
C TRP A 44 7.94 -1.54 22.06
N GLU A 45 8.07 -0.44 21.33
CA GLU A 45 7.18 0.71 21.44
C GLU A 45 5.72 0.36 21.10
N MET A 46 5.53 -0.39 20.03
CA MET A 46 4.19 -0.82 19.60
C MET A 46 3.57 -1.80 20.61
N ALA A 47 4.35 -2.68 21.22
CA ALA A 47 3.88 -3.65 22.20
C ALA A 47 3.20 -3.00 23.41
N LYS A 48 3.66 -1.83 23.82
CA LYS A 48 3.04 -1.05 24.92
C LYS A 48 1.57 -0.71 24.64
N LYS A 49 1.20 -0.51 23.35
CA LYS A 49 -0.17 -0.20 22.94
C LYS A 49 -1.12 -1.40 23.04
N PHE A 50 -0.56 -2.62 23.11
CA PHE A 50 -1.30 -3.87 23.17
C PHE A 50 -1.02 -4.66 24.45
N GLU A 51 -0.56 -3.98 25.50
CA GLU A 51 -0.31 -4.62 26.78
C GLU A 51 -1.60 -5.28 27.32
N GLY A 52 -1.51 -6.55 27.66
CA GLY A 52 -2.65 -7.35 28.11
C GLY A 52 -3.50 -7.99 27.00
N ASP A 53 -3.33 -7.63 25.74
CA ASP A 53 -4.05 -8.29 24.62
C ASP A 53 -3.35 -9.59 24.21
N SER A 54 -3.88 -10.72 24.70
CA SER A 54 -3.35 -12.06 24.44
C SER A 54 -3.38 -12.49 22.98
N ARG A 55 -4.07 -11.77 22.10
CA ARG A 55 -4.15 -12.06 20.66
C ARG A 55 -2.91 -11.58 19.91
N VAL A 56 -2.22 -10.55 20.41
CA VAL A 56 -1.10 -9.89 19.67
C VAL A 56 0.23 -10.60 19.95
N ARG A 57 1.00 -10.81 18.89
CA ARG A 57 2.33 -11.44 18.93
C ARG A 57 3.30 -10.64 18.10
N PHE A 58 4.52 -10.50 18.60
CA PHE A 58 5.61 -9.80 17.94
C PHE A 58 6.70 -10.79 17.53
N PHE A 59 7.06 -10.77 16.23
CA PHE A 59 8.14 -11.57 15.67
C PHE A 59 9.18 -10.66 15.02
N ILE A 60 10.37 -10.62 15.57
CA ILE A 60 11.53 -9.99 14.92
C ILE A 60 11.94 -10.89 13.76
N GLY A 61 11.97 -10.31 12.55
CA GLY A 61 12.39 -11.03 11.35
C GLY A 61 12.42 -10.12 10.12
N ASP A 62 13.18 -10.55 9.13
CA ASP A 62 13.36 -9.89 7.84
C ASP A 62 12.67 -10.72 6.74
N VAL A 63 11.95 -10.08 5.83
CA VAL A 63 11.33 -10.77 4.67
C VAL A 63 12.36 -11.37 3.72
N ARG A 64 13.63 -10.95 3.81
CA ARG A 64 14.76 -11.54 3.08
C ARG A 64 15.19 -12.90 3.65
N ASP A 65 14.74 -13.25 4.85
CA ASP A 65 15.03 -14.53 5.53
C ASP A 65 13.83 -15.46 5.38
N LYS A 66 13.96 -16.41 4.42
CA LYS A 66 12.90 -17.38 4.11
C LYS A 66 12.65 -18.35 5.27
N GLU A 67 13.68 -18.76 5.98
CA GLU A 67 13.55 -19.71 7.10
C GLU A 67 12.78 -19.05 8.26
N ARG A 68 13.11 -17.79 8.55
CA ARG A 68 12.41 -17.02 9.59
C ARG A 68 10.95 -16.76 9.22
N LEU A 69 10.65 -16.48 7.94
CA LEU A 69 9.27 -16.35 7.45
C LEU A 69 8.50 -17.66 7.62
N ASN A 70 9.09 -18.79 7.22
CA ASN A 70 8.49 -20.12 7.40
C ASN A 70 8.12 -20.38 8.86
N ARG A 71 9.00 -20.01 9.80
CA ARG A 71 8.73 -20.17 11.22
C ARG A 71 7.61 -19.26 11.73
N ALA A 72 7.56 -18.00 11.25
CA ALA A 72 6.57 -17.03 11.65
C ALA A 72 5.17 -17.35 11.08
N LEU A 73 5.09 -18.05 9.96
CA LEU A 73 3.85 -18.41 9.27
C LEU A 73 3.20 -19.70 9.82
N ASP A 74 3.78 -20.31 10.83
CA ASP A 74 3.20 -21.51 11.46
C ASP A 74 1.85 -21.18 12.12
N ASP A 75 0.79 -21.91 11.77
CA ASP A 75 -0.60 -21.69 12.25
C ASP A 75 -1.15 -20.29 11.88
N VAL A 76 -0.79 -19.77 10.69
CA VAL A 76 -1.31 -18.52 10.12
C VAL A 76 -2.30 -18.84 8.99
N ASP A 77 -3.43 -18.12 8.97
CA ASP A 77 -4.47 -18.25 7.94
C ASP A 77 -4.35 -17.19 6.84
N TYR A 78 -4.04 -15.93 7.22
CA TYR A 78 -4.04 -14.75 6.35
C TYR A 78 -2.75 -13.96 6.50
N VAL A 79 -2.29 -13.37 5.40
CA VAL A 79 -1.08 -12.53 5.40
C VAL A 79 -1.34 -11.21 4.72
N VAL A 80 -0.92 -10.09 5.35
CA VAL A 80 -0.78 -8.80 4.71
C VAL A 80 0.70 -8.48 4.53
N HIS A 81 1.13 -8.30 3.28
CA HIS A 81 2.51 -7.95 2.97
C HIS A 81 2.67 -6.43 2.82
N ALA A 82 3.11 -5.76 3.90
CA ALA A 82 3.36 -4.32 3.92
C ALA A 82 4.86 -3.95 4.04
N ALA A 83 5.74 -4.94 4.14
CA ALA A 83 7.19 -4.70 4.20
C ALA A 83 7.74 -4.27 2.83
N ALA A 84 8.33 -3.08 2.76
CA ALA A 84 8.98 -2.57 1.56
C ALA A 84 10.00 -1.47 1.88
N THR A 85 10.98 -1.30 0.99
CA THR A 85 11.76 -0.08 0.86
C THR A 85 10.99 0.85 -0.07
N LYS A 86 10.58 2.05 0.41
CA LYS A 86 9.61 2.92 -0.31
C LYS A 86 10.11 4.33 -0.64
N ILE A 87 11.23 4.75 -0.08
CA ILE A 87 11.76 6.12 -0.28
C ILE A 87 12.55 6.15 -1.58
N VAL A 88 12.04 6.88 -2.58
CA VAL A 88 12.59 6.90 -3.95
C VAL A 88 14.08 7.24 -3.98
N PRO A 89 14.56 8.38 -3.43
CA PRO A 89 15.99 8.69 -3.46
C PRO A 89 16.86 7.65 -2.76
N THR A 90 16.37 7.08 -1.64
CA THR A 90 17.08 6.04 -0.91
C THR A 90 17.17 4.73 -1.72
N ALA A 91 16.11 4.37 -2.45
CA ALA A 91 16.09 3.21 -3.32
C ALA A 91 17.08 3.36 -4.50
N GLU A 92 17.12 4.53 -5.13
CA GLU A 92 18.07 4.82 -6.21
C GLU A 92 19.54 4.72 -5.74
N TYR A 93 19.82 5.20 -4.54
CA TYR A 93 21.16 5.13 -3.96
C TYR A 93 21.54 3.74 -3.43
N ASN A 94 20.55 2.93 -3.00
CA ASN A 94 20.76 1.58 -2.46
C ASN A 94 19.99 0.53 -3.27
N PRO A 95 20.28 0.36 -4.57
CA PRO A 95 19.47 -0.45 -5.49
C PRO A 95 19.40 -1.93 -5.06
N PHE A 96 20.51 -2.54 -4.65
CA PHE A 96 20.53 -3.93 -4.25
C PHE A 96 19.66 -4.20 -3.01
N GLU A 97 19.67 -3.30 -2.03
CA GLU A 97 18.86 -3.46 -0.82
C GLU A 97 17.37 -3.27 -1.11
N CYS A 98 17.02 -2.39 -2.05
CA CYS A 98 15.67 -2.23 -2.56
C CYS A 98 15.19 -3.51 -3.27
N VAL A 99 15.98 -4.07 -4.17
CA VAL A 99 15.69 -5.33 -4.88
C VAL A 99 15.54 -6.50 -3.89
N LYS A 100 16.49 -6.67 -2.96
CA LYS A 100 16.44 -7.75 -1.96
C LYS A 100 15.16 -7.66 -1.10
N THR A 101 14.78 -6.45 -0.69
CA THR A 101 13.60 -6.29 0.16
C THR A 101 12.31 -6.45 -0.63
N ASN A 102 12.16 -5.75 -1.77
CA ASN A 102 10.89 -5.66 -2.47
C ASN A 102 10.66 -6.85 -3.42
N ILE A 103 11.71 -7.44 -3.98
CA ILE A 103 11.61 -8.56 -4.93
C ILE A 103 11.92 -9.88 -4.24
N ASN A 104 13.13 -10.05 -3.68
CA ASN A 104 13.48 -11.33 -3.04
C ASN A 104 12.60 -11.58 -1.81
N GLY A 105 12.26 -10.51 -1.05
CA GLY A 105 11.32 -10.59 0.06
C GLY A 105 9.93 -11.05 -0.37
N ALA A 106 9.43 -10.58 -1.52
CA ALA A 106 8.17 -11.06 -2.10
C ALA A 106 8.26 -12.54 -2.51
N MET A 107 9.33 -12.95 -3.20
CA MET A 107 9.56 -14.35 -3.59
C MET A 107 9.58 -15.27 -2.37
N ASN A 108 10.38 -14.92 -1.35
CA ASN A 108 10.45 -15.69 -0.11
C ASN A 108 9.10 -15.84 0.59
N LEU A 109 8.31 -14.75 0.61
CA LEU A 109 6.99 -14.78 1.23
C LEU A 109 6.01 -15.65 0.44
N ILE A 110 5.99 -15.55 -0.89
CA ILE A 110 5.13 -16.37 -1.76
C ILE A 110 5.42 -17.84 -1.52
N ASP A 111 6.69 -18.26 -1.60
CA ASP A 111 7.11 -19.63 -1.36
C ASP A 111 6.69 -20.10 0.04
N ALA A 112 7.03 -19.32 1.07
CA ALA A 112 6.69 -19.68 2.44
C ALA A 112 5.19 -19.76 2.69
N CYS A 113 4.38 -18.91 2.05
CA CYS A 113 2.92 -18.98 2.14
C CYS A 113 2.36 -20.23 1.48
N ILE A 114 2.88 -20.64 0.33
CA ILE A 114 2.48 -21.89 -0.34
C ILE A 114 2.87 -23.09 0.52
N ASP A 115 4.14 -23.15 0.97
CA ASP A 115 4.68 -24.25 1.80
C ASP A 115 3.87 -24.42 3.10
N ARG A 116 3.33 -23.33 3.67
CA ARG A 116 2.54 -23.34 4.91
C ARG A 116 1.02 -23.41 4.71
N GLY A 117 0.56 -23.45 3.46
CA GLY A 117 -0.89 -23.54 3.16
C GLY A 117 -1.68 -22.32 3.62
N ILE A 118 -1.08 -21.11 3.53
CA ILE A 118 -1.78 -19.86 3.86
C ILE A 118 -2.99 -19.70 2.92
N LYS A 119 -4.15 -19.38 3.47
CA LYS A 119 -5.39 -19.29 2.67
C LYS A 119 -5.39 -18.08 1.73
N ARG A 120 -5.10 -16.90 2.25
CA ARG A 120 -5.17 -15.63 1.50
C ARG A 120 -3.99 -14.73 1.85
N VAL A 121 -3.41 -14.13 0.82
CA VAL A 121 -2.31 -13.18 0.94
C VAL A 121 -2.65 -11.91 0.16
N VAL A 122 -2.63 -10.75 0.80
CA VAL A 122 -2.79 -9.45 0.15
C VAL A 122 -1.50 -8.65 0.26
N ALA A 123 -0.92 -8.29 -0.88
CA ALA A 123 0.28 -7.46 -0.96
C ALA A 123 -0.08 -5.99 -1.20
N LEU A 124 0.54 -5.09 -0.42
CA LEU A 124 0.37 -3.65 -0.62
C LEU A 124 1.26 -3.17 -1.77
N SER A 125 0.69 -2.42 -2.69
CA SER A 125 1.38 -1.80 -3.82
C SER A 125 1.14 -0.28 -3.86
N THR A 126 1.50 0.36 -4.96
CA THR A 126 1.57 1.81 -5.10
C THR A 126 1.24 2.25 -6.52
N ASP A 127 0.77 3.48 -6.68
CA ASP A 127 0.64 4.19 -7.96
C ASP A 127 1.97 4.25 -8.76
N LYS A 128 3.10 4.17 -8.08
CA LYS A 128 4.43 4.16 -8.72
C LYS A 128 4.79 2.85 -9.41
N ALA A 129 4.02 1.77 -9.15
CA ALA A 129 4.17 0.49 -9.84
C ALA A 129 3.55 0.48 -11.25
N SER A 130 2.64 1.42 -11.55
CA SER A 130 2.09 1.61 -12.89
C SER A 130 3.02 2.51 -13.70
N SER A 131 3.50 2.05 -14.86
CA SER A 131 4.47 2.77 -15.73
C SER A 131 5.64 3.38 -14.93
N PRO A 132 6.45 2.56 -14.24
CA PRO A 132 7.48 3.04 -13.30
C PRO A 132 8.59 3.81 -14.01
N ILE A 133 9.05 4.93 -13.42
CA ILE A 133 10.19 5.73 -13.88
C ILE A 133 11.32 5.79 -12.85
N ASN A 134 11.18 5.06 -11.75
CA ASN A 134 12.17 4.95 -10.68
C ASN A 134 12.30 3.51 -10.20
N LEU A 135 13.40 3.20 -9.51
CA LEU A 135 13.69 1.84 -9.05
C LEU A 135 12.64 1.33 -8.06
N TYR A 136 12.18 2.17 -7.13
CA TYR A 136 11.12 1.77 -6.20
C TYR A 136 9.88 1.27 -6.95
N GLY A 137 9.37 2.07 -7.90
CA GLY A 137 8.22 1.70 -8.71
C GLY A 137 8.47 0.44 -9.53
N ALA A 138 9.65 0.29 -10.15
CA ALA A 138 10.04 -0.88 -10.91
C ALA A 138 10.05 -2.15 -10.02
N THR A 139 10.62 -2.08 -8.82
CA THR A 139 10.62 -3.22 -7.88
C THR A 139 9.21 -3.58 -7.42
N LYS A 140 8.33 -2.58 -7.25
CA LYS A 140 6.93 -2.83 -6.87
C LYS A 140 6.13 -3.42 -8.04
N LEU A 141 6.39 -3.02 -9.29
CA LEU A 141 5.81 -3.67 -10.47
C LEU A 141 6.20 -5.15 -10.53
N VAL A 142 7.49 -5.46 -10.33
CA VAL A 142 7.96 -6.85 -10.29
C VAL A 142 7.27 -7.62 -9.16
N SER A 143 7.20 -7.05 -7.96
CA SER A 143 6.49 -7.64 -6.83
C SER A 143 5.01 -7.92 -7.15
N ASP A 144 4.28 -6.97 -7.76
CA ASP A 144 2.89 -7.16 -8.17
C ASP A 144 2.75 -8.37 -9.12
N LYS A 145 3.64 -8.46 -10.13
CA LYS A 145 3.65 -9.58 -11.08
C LYS A 145 3.96 -10.91 -10.41
N LEU A 146 4.87 -10.94 -9.42
CA LEU A 146 5.19 -12.13 -8.65
C LEU A 146 4.00 -12.63 -7.83
N PHE A 147 3.29 -11.74 -7.11
CA PHE A 147 2.09 -12.12 -6.37
C PHE A 147 0.97 -12.61 -7.28
N VAL A 148 0.75 -11.97 -8.42
CA VAL A 148 -0.22 -12.43 -9.42
C VAL A 148 0.16 -13.82 -9.94
N ALA A 149 1.42 -14.04 -10.32
CA ALA A 149 1.92 -15.32 -10.82
C ALA A 149 1.95 -16.42 -9.74
N GLY A 150 2.10 -16.07 -8.47
CA GLY A 150 2.11 -17.00 -7.35
C GLY A 150 0.89 -17.90 -7.29
N ASN A 151 -0.26 -17.44 -7.81
CA ASN A 151 -1.45 -18.25 -7.92
C ASN A 151 -1.29 -19.46 -8.87
N SER A 152 -0.42 -19.35 -9.88
CA SER A 152 -0.11 -20.46 -10.79
C SER A 152 0.87 -21.47 -10.16
N TYR A 153 1.66 -21.05 -9.17
CA TYR A 153 2.62 -21.90 -8.48
C TYR A 153 2.04 -22.61 -7.26
N ALA A 154 0.85 -22.22 -6.82
CA ALA A 154 0.21 -22.80 -5.64
C ALA A 154 -0.10 -24.31 -5.78
N GLY A 155 -0.12 -24.84 -7.01
CA GLY A 155 -0.35 -26.26 -7.24
C GLY A 155 -1.68 -26.75 -6.66
N GLY A 156 -1.62 -27.76 -5.80
CA GLY A 156 -2.79 -28.28 -5.08
C GLY A 156 -3.15 -27.54 -3.79
N HIS A 157 -2.42 -26.49 -3.42
CA HIS A 157 -2.71 -25.68 -2.25
C HIS A 157 -3.82 -24.66 -2.54
N ASP A 158 -4.72 -24.41 -1.60
CA ASP A 158 -5.75 -23.38 -1.70
C ASP A 158 -5.23 -21.99 -1.27
N THR A 159 -3.97 -21.71 -1.60
CA THR A 159 -3.35 -20.40 -1.34
C THR A 159 -3.70 -19.43 -2.47
N ARG A 160 -4.22 -18.26 -2.13
CA ARG A 160 -4.58 -17.22 -3.09
C ARG A 160 -3.83 -15.93 -2.76
N PHE A 161 -3.33 -15.28 -3.81
CA PHE A 161 -2.60 -14.04 -3.72
C PHE A 161 -3.33 -12.95 -4.49
N SER A 162 -3.44 -11.75 -3.92
CA SER A 162 -3.90 -10.55 -4.62
C SER A 162 -3.07 -9.34 -4.20
N VAL A 163 -3.25 -8.24 -4.91
CA VAL A 163 -2.54 -6.99 -4.71
C VAL A 163 -3.55 -5.86 -4.49
N VAL A 164 -3.26 -4.93 -3.59
CA VAL A 164 -3.98 -3.66 -3.47
C VAL A 164 -3.04 -2.52 -3.86
N ARG A 165 -3.50 -1.66 -4.76
CA ARG A 165 -2.74 -0.52 -5.28
C ARG A 165 -3.46 0.76 -4.91
N TYR A 166 -2.75 1.69 -4.27
CA TYR A 166 -3.27 3.00 -3.89
C TYR A 166 -2.18 4.07 -3.92
N GLY A 167 -2.62 5.34 -3.85
CA GLY A 167 -1.75 6.50 -3.96
C GLY A 167 -1.06 6.92 -2.66
N ASN A 168 -0.86 8.22 -2.53
CA ASN A 168 -0.19 8.80 -1.37
C ASN A 168 -1.05 8.69 -0.12
N VAL A 169 -0.52 8.04 0.90
CA VAL A 169 -1.19 7.92 2.20
C VAL A 169 -0.98 9.20 3.01
N MET A 170 -2.07 9.90 3.29
CA MET A 170 -2.05 11.15 4.05
C MET A 170 -1.43 10.95 5.44
N GLY A 171 -0.53 11.84 5.82
CA GLY A 171 0.10 11.85 7.15
C GLY A 171 1.05 10.70 7.45
N SER A 172 1.30 9.78 6.50
CA SER A 172 2.24 8.67 6.74
C SER A 172 3.67 9.16 6.92
N ARG A 173 4.47 8.42 7.71
CA ARG A 173 5.87 8.76 7.99
C ARG A 173 6.68 8.94 6.70
N GLY A 174 7.40 10.08 6.60
CA GLY A 174 8.22 10.45 5.45
C GLY A 174 7.42 10.91 4.23
N SER A 175 6.11 11.18 4.35
CA SER A 175 5.29 11.76 3.29
C SER A 175 5.32 13.28 3.31
N VAL A 176 4.74 13.91 2.26
CA VAL A 176 4.80 15.35 2.02
C VAL A 176 4.10 16.18 3.11
N ILE A 177 3.00 15.70 3.69
CA ILE A 177 2.26 16.44 4.74
C ILE A 177 3.13 16.64 5.99
N PRO A 178 3.67 15.59 6.66
CA PRO A 178 4.56 15.80 7.80
C PRO A 178 5.83 16.55 7.43
N PHE A 179 6.34 16.43 6.21
CA PHE A 179 7.48 17.21 5.74
C PHE A 179 7.17 18.72 5.71
N PHE A 180 6.05 19.14 5.12
CA PHE A 180 5.64 20.54 5.12
C PHE A 180 5.30 21.06 6.52
N MET A 181 4.70 20.24 7.37
CA MET A 181 4.45 20.60 8.77
C MET A 181 5.76 20.88 9.52
N SER A 182 6.80 20.06 9.31
CA SER A 182 8.10 20.26 9.95
C SER A 182 8.80 21.55 9.51
N ILE A 183 8.63 21.97 8.25
CA ILE A 183 9.15 23.26 7.76
C ILE A 183 8.39 24.42 8.40
N LYS A 184 7.06 24.33 8.44
CA LYS A 184 6.19 25.34 9.08
C LYS A 184 6.57 25.55 10.55
N GLU A 185 6.76 24.47 11.30
CA GLU A 185 7.11 24.52 12.74
C GLU A 185 8.49 25.16 12.99
N LYS A 186 9.43 24.94 12.10
CA LYS A 186 10.77 25.55 12.19
C LYS A 186 10.79 27.04 11.83
N GLY A 187 9.74 27.54 11.18
CA GLY A 187 9.67 28.92 10.73
C GLY A 187 10.57 29.23 9.52
N ASP A 188 11.04 28.21 8.82
CA ASP A 188 12.04 28.30 7.73
C ASP A 188 11.48 28.84 6.39
N GLY A 189 10.37 29.57 6.40
CA GLY A 189 9.96 30.46 5.30
C GLY A 189 9.21 29.77 4.16
N ALA A 190 9.86 29.30 3.11
CA ALA A 190 9.22 28.81 1.89
C ALA A 190 9.02 27.29 1.88
N LEU A 191 7.88 26.84 1.34
CA LEU A 191 7.63 25.42 1.10
C LEU A 191 8.17 25.03 -0.30
N PRO A 192 9.06 24.03 -0.40
CA PRO A 192 9.59 23.60 -1.69
C PRO A 192 8.54 22.82 -2.49
N ILE A 193 8.18 23.32 -3.66
CA ILE A 193 7.28 22.72 -4.62
C ILE A 193 8.06 22.24 -5.83
N THR A 194 7.94 20.98 -6.18
CA THR A 194 8.67 20.39 -7.30
C THR A 194 8.21 20.96 -8.64
N ASP A 195 6.90 21.02 -8.87
CA ASP A 195 6.29 21.57 -10.09
C ASP A 195 4.84 21.98 -9.80
N GLU A 196 4.37 23.12 -10.33
CA GLU A 196 3.02 23.62 -10.10
C GLU A 196 1.90 22.74 -10.67
N ARG A 197 2.22 21.96 -11.73
CA ARG A 197 1.27 21.06 -12.41
C ARG A 197 1.09 19.75 -11.65
N MET A 198 1.95 19.46 -10.68
CA MET A 198 2.04 18.16 -10.04
C MET A 198 0.77 17.81 -9.28
N THR A 199 0.26 16.60 -9.53
CA THR A 199 -0.92 16.06 -8.86
C THR A 199 -0.61 14.72 -8.17
N ARG A 200 -1.33 14.41 -7.11
CA ARG A 200 -1.20 13.16 -6.35
C ARG A 200 -2.57 12.61 -6.01
N PHE A 201 -2.68 11.29 -5.96
CA PHE A 201 -3.81 10.61 -5.37
C PHE A 201 -3.72 10.65 -3.84
N MET A 202 -4.82 10.90 -3.15
CA MET A 202 -4.87 11.06 -1.70
C MET A 202 -5.75 9.98 -1.06
N ILE A 203 -5.21 9.23 -0.10
CA ILE A 203 -5.94 8.20 0.63
C ILE A 203 -5.63 8.29 2.13
N SER A 204 -6.61 8.01 2.99
CA SER A 204 -6.34 7.80 4.40
C SER A 204 -5.84 6.38 4.68
N LEU A 205 -5.20 6.17 5.83
CA LEU A 205 -4.77 4.83 6.25
C LEU A 205 -5.98 3.89 6.42
N GLU A 206 -7.06 4.41 7.00
CA GLU A 206 -8.29 3.66 7.23
C GLU A 206 -8.89 3.15 5.91
N GLN A 207 -8.96 4.00 4.89
CA GLN A 207 -9.42 3.61 3.55
C GLN A 207 -8.52 2.54 2.92
N GLY A 208 -7.20 2.62 3.15
CA GLY A 208 -6.24 1.59 2.72
C GLY A 208 -6.49 0.25 3.43
N VAL A 209 -6.81 0.27 4.72
CA VAL A 209 -7.19 -0.91 5.52
C VAL A 209 -8.48 -1.53 5.00
N GLU A 210 -9.50 -0.72 4.75
CA GLU A 210 -10.79 -1.18 4.19
C GLU A 210 -10.60 -1.86 2.83
N LEU A 211 -9.72 -1.34 1.97
CA LEU A 211 -9.41 -1.96 0.68
C LEU A 211 -8.76 -3.35 0.86
N VAL A 212 -7.89 -3.51 1.85
CA VAL A 212 -7.29 -4.82 2.17
C VAL A 212 -8.34 -5.81 2.67
N TRP A 213 -9.25 -5.38 3.55
CA TRP A 213 -10.37 -6.23 3.98
C TRP A 213 -11.26 -6.64 2.82
N HIS A 214 -11.60 -5.68 1.94
CA HIS A 214 -12.38 -5.96 0.73
C HIS A 214 -11.67 -6.98 -0.17
N ALA A 215 -10.36 -6.80 -0.41
CA ALA A 215 -9.58 -7.74 -1.20
C ALA A 215 -9.61 -9.17 -0.60
N PHE A 216 -9.49 -9.32 0.71
CA PHE A 216 -9.61 -10.63 1.36
C PHE A 216 -11.00 -11.28 1.16
N GLU A 217 -12.06 -10.48 1.14
CA GLU A 217 -13.44 -10.97 0.97
C GLU A 217 -13.76 -11.35 -0.46
N ASP A 218 -13.23 -10.59 -1.43
CA ASP A 218 -13.61 -10.69 -2.84
C ASP A 218 -12.68 -11.58 -3.70
N MET A 219 -11.40 -11.74 -3.29
CA MET A 219 -10.37 -12.35 -4.14
C MET A 219 -10.59 -13.82 -4.45
N GLU A 220 -10.40 -14.17 -5.72
CA GLU A 220 -10.26 -15.52 -6.26
C GLU A 220 -8.80 -15.86 -6.59
N GLY A 221 -7.93 -14.86 -6.59
CA GLY A 221 -6.49 -14.94 -6.81
C GLY A 221 -6.05 -14.29 -8.12
N GLY A 222 -5.04 -13.41 -8.01
CA GLY A 222 -4.42 -12.69 -9.11
C GLY A 222 -4.97 -11.29 -9.38
N GLU A 223 -6.01 -10.86 -8.68
CA GLU A 223 -6.58 -9.53 -8.84
C GLU A 223 -5.65 -8.45 -8.28
N ILE A 224 -5.60 -7.30 -8.98
CA ILE A 224 -5.04 -6.05 -8.44
C ILE A 224 -6.21 -5.10 -8.20
N TYR A 225 -6.49 -4.82 -6.94
CA TYR A 225 -7.55 -3.88 -6.53
C TYR A 225 -7.01 -2.46 -6.50
N VAL A 226 -7.72 -1.54 -7.14
CA VAL A 226 -7.37 -0.12 -7.21
C VAL A 226 -8.54 0.69 -6.66
N LYS A 227 -8.39 1.32 -5.49
CA LYS A 227 -9.47 2.12 -4.89
C LYS A 227 -9.67 3.41 -5.68
N LYS A 228 -10.93 3.80 -5.88
CA LYS A 228 -11.30 5.14 -6.36
C LYS A 228 -11.08 6.13 -5.23
N ILE A 229 -10.14 7.06 -5.40
CA ILE A 229 -9.74 8.02 -4.37
C ILE A 229 -9.54 9.40 -5.01
N PRO A 230 -9.72 10.50 -4.24
CA PRO A 230 -9.55 11.84 -4.78
C PRO A 230 -8.11 12.16 -5.15
N SER A 231 -7.96 13.09 -6.08
CA SER A 231 -6.68 13.73 -6.44
C SER A 231 -6.56 15.11 -5.80
N MET A 232 -5.33 15.58 -5.65
CA MET A 232 -5.02 16.93 -5.19
C MET A 232 -3.78 17.48 -5.88
N LYS A 233 -3.76 18.79 -6.19
CA LYS A 233 -2.54 19.46 -6.64
C LYS A 233 -1.57 19.60 -5.47
N VAL A 234 -0.27 19.43 -5.72
CA VAL A 234 0.75 19.59 -4.67
C VAL A 234 0.80 21.02 -4.12
N VAL A 235 0.51 22.00 -4.96
CA VAL A 235 0.36 23.42 -4.55
C VAL A 235 -0.77 23.58 -3.54
N ASP A 236 -1.93 22.98 -3.79
CA ASP A 236 -3.09 23.07 -2.90
C ASP A 236 -2.85 22.30 -1.59
N LEU A 237 -2.10 21.20 -1.67
CA LEU A 237 -1.66 20.46 -0.48
C LEU A 237 -0.75 21.35 0.40
N ALA A 238 0.22 22.06 -0.20
CA ALA A 238 1.08 23.00 0.53
C ALA A 238 0.28 24.11 1.20
N ARG A 239 -0.68 24.71 0.47
CA ARG A 239 -1.61 25.72 1.01
C ARG A 239 -2.49 25.19 2.13
N SER A 240 -2.86 23.91 2.09
CA SER A 240 -3.64 23.30 3.18
C SER A 240 -2.86 23.20 4.47
N VAL A 241 -1.54 22.93 4.39
CA VAL A 241 -0.66 22.81 5.55
C VAL A 241 -0.25 24.19 6.08
N ALA A 242 0.15 25.09 5.20
CA ALA A 242 0.63 26.43 5.54
C ALA A 242 0.12 27.47 4.55
N PRO A 243 -1.08 28.04 4.78
CA PRO A 243 -1.75 28.96 3.86
C PRO A 243 -0.92 30.20 3.52
N GLU A 244 -0.19 30.72 4.51
CA GLU A 244 0.58 31.97 4.39
C GLU A 244 2.05 31.75 3.96
N ALA A 245 2.48 30.49 3.79
CA ALA A 245 3.87 30.21 3.41
C ALA A 245 4.13 30.57 1.95
N GLN A 246 5.31 31.12 1.68
CA GLN A 246 5.78 31.29 0.31
C GLN A 246 6.04 29.91 -0.31
N LEU A 247 5.80 29.78 -1.61
CA LEU A 247 6.08 28.57 -2.37
C LEU A 247 7.36 28.80 -3.19
N GLU A 248 8.34 27.91 -3.04
CA GLU A 248 9.57 27.90 -3.82
C GLU A 248 9.54 26.75 -4.82
N PHE A 249 9.62 27.06 -6.11
CA PHE A 249 9.63 26.04 -7.17
C PHE A 249 11.04 25.53 -7.40
N VAL A 250 11.32 24.30 -6.94
CA VAL A 250 12.66 23.69 -6.91
C VAL A 250 12.98 22.83 -8.13
N GLY A 251 12.02 22.61 -9.03
CA GLY A 251 12.17 21.75 -10.20
C GLY A 251 11.91 20.26 -9.93
N ILE A 252 11.64 19.50 -11.02
CA ILE A 252 11.32 18.08 -10.96
C ILE A 252 12.58 17.29 -10.57
N ARG A 253 12.48 16.44 -9.57
CA ARG A 253 13.55 15.54 -9.14
C ARG A 253 13.62 14.30 -10.04
N PRO A 254 14.81 13.70 -10.23
CA PRO A 254 14.94 12.44 -10.93
C PRO A 254 14.02 11.38 -10.31
N GLY A 255 13.28 10.68 -11.18
CA GLY A 255 12.35 9.63 -10.75
C GLY A 255 10.99 10.09 -10.20
N GLU A 256 10.68 11.42 -10.26
CA GLU A 256 9.36 11.93 -9.90
C GLU A 256 8.49 12.20 -11.14
N LYS A 257 7.25 11.72 -11.11
CA LYS A 257 6.22 12.00 -12.12
C LYS A 257 5.51 13.32 -11.81
N VAL A 258 5.13 14.06 -12.85
CA VAL A 258 4.19 15.19 -12.70
C VAL A 258 2.84 14.69 -12.24
N HIS A 259 2.32 13.63 -12.85
CA HIS A 259 1.08 12.98 -12.51
C HIS A 259 1.32 11.51 -12.19
N GLU A 260 0.68 10.99 -11.16
CA GLU A 260 0.73 9.58 -10.82
C GLU A 260 -0.35 8.79 -11.59
N GLN A 261 -0.09 7.50 -11.79
CA GLN A 261 -0.97 6.61 -12.53
C GLN A 261 -1.19 5.33 -11.73
N MET A 262 -2.42 4.88 -11.59
CA MET A 262 -2.76 3.61 -10.96
C MET A 262 -3.17 2.52 -11.95
N ILE A 263 -3.77 2.92 -13.09
CA ILE A 263 -4.14 2.02 -14.18
C ILE A 263 -3.59 2.61 -15.47
N GLY A 264 -2.72 1.87 -16.15
CA GLY A 264 -2.16 2.25 -17.43
C GLY A 264 -3.07 1.85 -18.59
N GLU A 265 -2.80 2.42 -19.78
CA GLU A 265 -3.54 2.11 -20.99
C GLU A 265 -3.54 0.61 -21.31
N GLU A 266 -2.39 -0.05 -21.14
CA GLU A 266 -2.26 -1.50 -21.37
C GLU A 266 -3.01 -2.35 -20.32
N ASP A 267 -3.20 -1.83 -19.09
CA ASP A 267 -4.00 -2.50 -18.06
C ASP A 267 -5.51 -2.47 -18.40
N SER A 268 -5.97 -1.51 -19.24
CA SER A 268 -7.39 -1.34 -19.58
C SER A 268 -8.03 -2.59 -20.19
N PHE A 269 -7.25 -3.37 -20.93
CA PHE A 269 -7.71 -4.63 -21.55
C PHE A 269 -8.16 -5.67 -20.52
N TYR A 270 -7.76 -5.52 -19.26
CA TYR A 270 -8.01 -6.46 -18.16
C TYR A 270 -8.72 -5.82 -16.98
N THR A 271 -9.14 -4.55 -17.12
CA THR A 271 -9.70 -3.76 -16.03
C THR A 271 -11.22 -3.74 -16.07
N TYR A 272 -11.80 -3.92 -14.91
CA TYR A 272 -13.23 -3.82 -14.63
C TYR A 272 -13.50 -2.77 -13.55
N GLU A 273 -14.55 -2.00 -13.77
CA GLU A 273 -15.01 -0.91 -12.88
C GLU A 273 -16.12 -1.39 -11.98
N TYR A 274 -16.04 -0.97 -10.71
CA TYR A 274 -17.05 -1.15 -9.66
C TYR A 274 -17.36 0.19 -9.02
N PRO A 275 -18.40 0.32 -8.17
CA PRO A 275 -18.74 1.60 -7.54
C PRO A 275 -17.58 2.28 -6.84
N GLU A 276 -16.82 1.56 -5.99
CA GLU A 276 -15.77 2.12 -5.13
C GLU A 276 -14.33 1.80 -5.57
N HIS A 277 -14.15 0.94 -6.57
CA HIS A 277 -12.82 0.49 -6.98
C HIS A 277 -12.80 0.01 -8.44
N TYR A 278 -11.59 -0.28 -8.92
CA TYR A 278 -11.34 -1.05 -10.13
C TYR A 278 -10.65 -2.36 -9.75
N LYS A 279 -10.85 -3.41 -10.56
CA LYS A 279 -10.03 -4.63 -10.53
C LYS A 279 -9.30 -4.78 -11.86
N ILE A 280 -7.97 -4.97 -11.80
CA ILE A 280 -7.18 -5.42 -12.92
C ILE A 280 -7.07 -6.93 -12.76
N LEU A 281 -7.64 -7.70 -13.68
CA LEU A 281 -7.63 -9.16 -13.66
C LEU A 281 -6.38 -9.71 -14.33
N PRO A 282 -5.87 -10.89 -13.92
CA PRO A 282 -4.69 -11.47 -14.54
C PRO A 282 -4.94 -11.88 -15.99
N ALA A 283 -4.01 -11.52 -16.88
CA ALA A 283 -4.06 -11.89 -18.29
C ALA A 283 -3.74 -13.37 -18.54
N ILE A 284 -3.07 -14.03 -17.58
CA ILE A 284 -2.67 -15.44 -17.67
C ILE A 284 -3.87 -16.37 -17.52
N HIS A 285 -3.81 -17.54 -18.15
CA HIS A 285 -4.83 -18.61 -18.08
C HIS A 285 -6.27 -18.16 -18.38
N ASN A 286 -6.46 -17.09 -19.16
CA ASN A 286 -7.76 -16.50 -19.47
C ASN A 286 -8.58 -16.06 -18.22
N TRP A 287 -7.91 -15.84 -17.11
CA TRP A 287 -8.57 -15.43 -15.86
C TRP A 287 -9.22 -14.05 -15.94
N SER A 288 -8.80 -13.21 -16.88
CA SER A 288 -9.43 -11.92 -17.15
C SER A 288 -10.87 -12.01 -17.64
N ASN A 289 -11.30 -13.19 -18.12
CA ASN A 289 -12.66 -13.46 -18.58
C ASN A 289 -13.44 -14.36 -17.62
N SER A 290 -12.92 -14.65 -16.42
CA SER A 290 -13.57 -15.47 -15.40
C SER A 290 -14.75 -14.72 -14.79
N GLU A 291 -15.96 -15.25 -14.93
CA GLU A 291 -17.18 -14.69 -14.33
C GLU A 291 -17.08 -14.59 -12.80
N GLU A 292 -16.44 -15.57 -12.16
CA GLU A 292 -16.21 -15.60 -10.71
C GLU A 292 -15.34 -14.42 -10.23
N ARG A 293 -14.38 -13.96 -11.06
CA ARG A 293 -13.53 -12.80 -10.76
C ARG A 293 -14.17 -11.48 -11.15
N ILE A 294 -14.89 -11.46 -12.27
CA ILE A 294 -15.57 -10.26 -12.78
C ILE A 294 -16.76 -9.90 -11.90
N LYS A 295 -17.59 -10.91 -11.54
CA LYS A 295 -18.84 -10.69 -10.78
C LYS A 295 -19.72 -9.64 -11.47
N ASP A 296 -20.02 -8.53 -10.80
CA ASP A 296 -20.85 -7.40 -11.26
C ASP A 296 -20.03 -6.26 -11.91
N GLY A 297 -18.73 -6.48 -12.15
CA GLY A 297 -17.85 -5.48 -12.74
C GLY A 297 -18.18 -5.14 -14.18
N GLN A 298 -18.06 -3.86 -14.54
CA GLN A 298 -18.21 -3.36 -15.89
C GLN A 298 -16.84 -3.15 -16.53
N LYS A 299 -16.63 -3.71 -17.72
CA LYS A 299 -15.35 -3.56 -18.42
C LYS A 299 -15.14 -2.09 -18.80
N VAL A 300 -13.97 -1.53 -18.49
CA VAL A 300 -13.61 -0.17 -18.88
C VAL A 300 -13.37 -0.09 -20.39
N ALA A 301 -13.45 1.11 -20.98
CA ALA A 301 -13.14 1.33 -22.40
C ALA A 301 -11.66 1.03 -22.68
N ASN A 302 -11.36 0.53 -23.90
CA ASN A 302 -9.99 0.35 -24.35
C ASN A 302 -9.25 1.70 -24.31
N GLY A 303 -8.03 1.72 -23.82
CA GLY A 303 -7.25 2.95 -23.65
C GLY A 303 -7.62 3.75 -22.39
N PHE A 304 -8.47 3.20 -21.51
CA PHE A 304 -8.76 3.82 -20.21
C PHE A 304 -7.48 3.92 -19.38
N CYS A 305 -7.26 5.12 -18.80
CA CYS A 305 -6.20 5.36 -17.84
C CYS A 305 -6.80 5.97 -16.58
N TYR A 306 -6.34 5.51 -15.41
CA TYR A 306 -6.66 6.16 -14.14
C TYR A 306 -5.42 6.88 -13.61
N THR A 307 -5.38 8.20 -13.85
CA THR A 307 -4.26 9.08 -13.50
C THR A 307 -4.72 10.21 -12.59
N SER A 308 -3.79 10.75 -11.80
CA SER A 308 -4.13 11.78 -10.80
C SER A 308 -4.56 13.12 -11.40
N ASN A 309 -4.32 13.38 -12.70
CA ASN A 309 -4.76 14.60 -13.38
C ASN A 309 -6.07 14.45 -14.16
N ASN A 310 -6.49 13.23 -14.52
CA ASN A 310 -7.76 12.96 -15.20
C ASN A 310 -8.85 12.40 -14.28
N ASN A 311 -8.59 12.32 -13.00
CA ASN A 311 -9.50 11.83 -11.98
C ASN A 311 -10.71 12.80 -11.83
N PRO A 312 -11.97 12.31 -11.88
CA PRO A 312 -13.14 13.16 -11.66
C PRO A 312 -13.31 13.64 -10.21
N HIS A 313 -12.65 12.99 -9.25
CA HIS A 313 -12.74 13.30 -7.83
C HIS A 313 -11.54 14.09 -7.35
N TRP A 314 -11.79 15.28 -6.81
CA TRP A 314 -10.75 16.16 -6.28
C TRP A 314 -10.99 16.49 -4.82
N MET A 315 -9.90 16.47 -4.04
CA MET A 315 -9.88 16.91 -2.65
C MET A 315 -9.66 18.43 -2.63
N SER A 316 -10.49 19.16 -1.91
CA SER A 316 -10.31 20.59 -1.72
C SER A 316 -9.27 20.91 -0.63
N VAL A 317 -8.77 22.14 -0.63
CA VAL A 317 -7.92 22.67 0.47
C VAL A 317 -8.63 22.55 1.81
N GLN A 318 -9.94 22.84 1.87
CA GLN A 318 -10.73 22.76 3.10
C GLN A 318 -10.86 21.32 3.61
N ASP A 319 -11.05 20.34 2.72
CA ASP A 319 -11.16 18.93 3.09
C ASP A 319 -9.87 18.46 3.74
N LEU A 320 -8.70 18.79 3.14
CA LEU A 320 -7.41 18.40 3.70
C LEU A 320 -7.12 19.15 5.01
N GLN A 321 -7.48 20.42 5.14
CA GLN A 321 -7.35 21.16 6.40
C GLN A 321 -8.18 20.53 7.52
N ASN A 322 -9.42 20.14 7.22
CA ASN A 322 -10.28 19.45 8.18
C ASN A 322 -9.70 18.10 8.59
N TRP A 323 -9.18 17.34 7.62
CA TRP A 323 -8.50 16.06 7.89
C TRP A 323 -7.26 16.26 8.76
N ILE A 324 -6.40 17.26 8.47
CA ILE A 324 -5.20 17.59 9.27
C ILE A 324 -5.60 17.92 10.70
N LYS A 325 -6.61 18.77 10.92
CA LYS A 325 -7.08 19.13 12.26
C LYS A 325 -7.56 17.91 13.06
N ALA A 326 -8.30 17.01 12.41
CA ALA A 326 -8.84 15.80 13.05
C ALA A 326 -7.77 14.76 13.37
N ASN A 327 -6.64 14.78 12.65
CA ASN A 327 -5.58 13.77 12.76
C ASN A 327 -4.23 14.31 13.23
N GLN A 328 -4.17 15.53 13.76
CA GLN A 328 -2.93 16.24 14.09
C GLN A 328 -1.95 15.40 14.95
N GLN A 329 -2.47 14.65 15.92
CA GLN A 329 -1.66 13.81 16.81
C GLN A 329 -1.08 12.55 16.13
N LYS A 330 -1.66 12.14 14.98
CA LYS A 330 -1.25 10.94 14.25
C LYS A 330 -0.25 11.23 13.12
N ILE A 331 -0.18 12.48 12.66
CA ILE A 331 0.64 12.87 11.50
C ILE A 331 2.13 12.76 11.84
N GLY A 332 2.85 11.95 11.06
CA GLY A 332 4.29 11.76 11.21
C GLY A 332 4.72 10.79 12.32
N GLU A 333 3.82 10.46 13.25
CA GLU A 333 4.10 9.48 14.32
C GLU A 333 3.88 8.03 13.86
N ILE A 334 3.03 7.87 12.87
CA ILE A 334 2.63 6.54 12.34
C ILE A 334 3.35 6.25 11.04
#